data_fb88a0fb6d92bce7445457823cbbe74c
#
_entry.id   fb88a0fb6d92bce7445457823cbbe74c
#
_cell.length_a   1.000
_cell.length_b   1.000
_cell.length_c   1.000
_cell.angle_alpha   90.00
_cell.angle_beta   90.00
_cell.angle_gamma   90.00
#
_symmetry.space_group_name_H-M   'P 1'
#
loop_
_entity.id
_entity.type
_entity.pdbx_description
1 polymer ?
#
loop_
_entity_poly.entity_id
_entity_poly.type
_entity_poly.pdbx_seq_one_letter_code
_entity_poly.pdbx_strand_id
1 'polypeptide(L)'
;MPKTIAIGCDHLGLELKITLVEHLRGKGHLVTDLGVNDTEPVDYPDIGQKLAEAVARGEHERGILVCGTGAGMAITANKVPGVRAVTVMDPYTAERAIASNNAQVITFGQLIVGPAVAKMLADIWLSNEFQGGHSAPKVAKMEALDRKYRKATE
;
A
#
# COMPACT_ATOMS: atom_id res chain seq x y z
N MET A 1 17.24 2.27 -6.13
CA MET A 1 16.75 3.54 -6.73
C MET A 1 15.71 4.16 -5.82
N PRO A 2 15.79 5.45 -5.53
CA PRO A 2 14.77 6.15 -4.77
C PRO A 2 13.39 6.02 -5.43
N LYS A 3 12.35 5.85 -4.60
CA LYS A 3 10.97 5.80 -5.07
C LYS A 3 10.16 6.92 -4.42
N THR A 4 9.10 7.36 -5.08
CA THR A 4 8.10 8.24 -4.48
C THR A 4 7.06 7.38 -3.77
N ILE A 5 6.89 7.60 -2.47
CA ILE A 5 6.06 6.76 -1.61
C ILE A 5 5.07 7.64 -0.84
N ALA A 6 3.77 7.33 -0.92
CA ALA A 6 2.78 7.88 -0.02
C ALA A 6 2.60 6.93 1.17
N ILE A 7 2.52 7.45 2.38
CA ILE A 7 2.19 6.68 3.58
C ILE A 7 1.02 7.35 4.31
N GLY A 8 0.06 6.54 4.74
CA GLY A 8 -1.09 6.99 5.52
C GLY A 8 -1.50 5.95 6.56
N CYS A 9 -2.19 6.41 7.59
CA CYS A 9 -2.72 5.54 8.65
C CYS A 9 -3.99 6.13 9.25
N ASP A 10 -4.73 5.31 9.99
CA ASP A 10 -5.68 5.79 10.99
C ASP A 10 -4.99 5.97 12.35
N HIS A 11 -5.77 6.31 13.38
CA HIS A 11 -5.25 6.51 14.73
C HIS A 11 -4.62 5.25 15.35
N LEU A 12 -5.02 4.05 14.92
CA LEU A 12 -4.46 2.78 15.41
C LEU A 12 -3.13 2.42 14.74
N GLY A 13 -2.78 3.05 13.63
CA GLY A 13 -1.56 2.79 12.88
C GLY A 13 -0.47 3.87 13.01
N LEU A 14 -0.68 4.87 13.87
CA LEU A 14 0.17 6.06 13.94
C LEU A 14 1.63 5.76 14.25
N GLU A 15 1.90 4.96 15.28
CA GLU A 15 3.28 4.67 15.69
C GLU A 15 4.05 3.93 14.61
N LEU A 16 3.42 2.93 13.99
CA LEU A 16 4.05 2.18 12.92
C LEU A 16 4.27 3.04 11.67
N LYS A 17 3.30 3.91 11.33
CA LYS A 17 3.48 4.87 10.23
C LYS A 17 4.70 5.77 10.47
N ILE A 18 4.82 6.37 11.65
CA ILE A 18 5.96 7.24 12.00
C ILE A 18 7.28 6.49 11.82
N THR A 19 7.35 5.27 12.35
CA THR A 19 8.52 4.41 12.23
C THR A 19 8.90 4.13 10.78
N LEU A 20 7.91 3.81 9.93
CA LEU A 20 8.13 3.54 8.51
C LEU A 20 8.54 4.80 7.74
N VAL A 21 7.95 5.95 8.03
CA VAL A 21 8.34 7.24 7.41
C VAL A 21 9.81 7.53 7.67
N GLU A 22 10.24 7.44 8.93
CA GLU A 22 11.64 7.67 9.32
C GLU A 22 12.59 6.68 8.62
N HIS A 23 12.25 5.39 8.66
CA HIS A 23 13.04 4.33 8.04
C HIS A 23 13.23 4.56 6.53
N LEU A 24 12.15 4.82 5.81
CA LEU A 24 12.18 4.94 4.36
C LEU A 24 12.85 6.25 3.91
N ARG A 25 12.65 7.34 4.63
CA ARG A 25 13.41 8.58 4.40
C ARG A 25 14.89 8.37 4.64
N GLY A 26 15.28 7.66 5.70
CA GLY A 26 16.66 7.29 5.99
C GLY A 26 17.30 6.41 4.91
N LYS A 27 16.50 5.67 4.15
CA LYS A 27 16.93 4.90 2.98
C LYS A 27 17.00 5.71 1.68
N GLY A 28 16.64 6.99 1.71
CA GLY A 28 16.70 7.89 0.56
C GLY A 28 15.46 7.93 -0.31
N HIS A 29 14.35 7.31 0.12
CA HIS A 29 13.09 7.42 -0.59
C HIS A 29 12.42 8.79 -0.38
N LEU A 30 11.62 9.23 -1.36
CA LEU A 30 10.82 10.45 -1.28
C LEU A 30 9.46 10.10 -0.69
N VAL A 31 9.31 10.33 0.62
CA VAL A 31 8.12 9.91 1.38
C VAL A 31 7.21 11.09 1.68
N THR A 32 5.96 11.00 1.23
CA THR A 32 4.88 11.93 1.56
C THR A 32 3.97 11.31 2.62
N ASP A 33 3.89 11.94 3.76
CA ASP A 33 3.00 11.54 4.85
C ASP A 33 1.62 12.18 4.64
N LEU A 34 0.62 11.36 4.39
CA LEU A 34 -0.77 11.78 4.16
C LEU A 34 -1.63 11.80 5.44
N GLY A 35 -1.01 11.52 6.59
CA GLY A 35 -1.71 11.52 7.89
C GLY A 35 -2.21 10.10 8.25
N VAL A 36 -2.85 9.93 9.41
CA VAL A 36 -3.06 10.99 10.40
C VAL A 36 -1.78 11.28 11.22
N ASN A 37 -1.78 12.36 12.00
CA ASN A 37 -0.62 12.76 12.81
C ASN A 37 -0.93 12.88 14.31
N ASP A 38 -2.11 12.42 14.72
CA ASP A 38 -2.55 12.35 16.11
C ASP A 38 -3.39 11.06 16.33
N THR A 39 -3.82 10.87 17.54
CA THR A 39 -4.59 9.67 17.96
C THR A 39 -6.10 9.91 18.01
N GLU A 40 -6.59 11.04 17.52
CA GLU A 40 -8.02 11.28 17.41
C GLU A 40 -8.66 10.25 16.47
N PRO A 41 -9.76 9.61 16.87
CA PRO A 41 -10.40 8.58 16.04
C PRO A 41 -10.83 9.12 14.68
N VAL A 42 -10.45 8.39 13.65
CA VAL A 42 -10.86 8.65 12.26
C VAL A 42 -11.28 7.33 11.60
N ASP A 43 -12.08 7.45 10.58
CA ASP A 43 -12.47 6.31 9.77
C ASP A 43 -11.37 5.99 8.76
N TYR A 44 -10.76 4.80 8.89
CA TYR A 44 -9.64 4.39 8.04
C TYR A 44 -9.93 4.47 6.53
N PRO A 45 -11.19 4.25 6.04
CA PRO A 45 -11.45 4.35 4.60
C PRO A 45 -11.19 5.74 4.01
N ASP A 46 -11.36 6.80 4.78
CA ASP A 46 -11.10 8.17 4.30
C ASP A 46 -9.63 8.36 3.96
N ILE A 47 -8.73 7.84 4.80
CA ILE A 47 -7.28 7.88 4.56
C ILE A 47 -6.90 6.90 3.45
N GLY A 48 -7.47 5.69 3.47
CA GLY A 48 -7.23 4.66 2.47
C GLY A 48 -7.60 5.13 1.06
N GLN A 49 -8.75 5.78 0.91
CA GLN A 49 -9.20 6.36 -0.35
C GLN A 49 -8.23 7.46 -0.83
N LYS A 50 -7.90 8.40 0.03
CA LYS A 50 -6.99 9.51 -0.30
C LYS A 50 -5.65 9.02 -0.86
N LEU A 51 -5.04 8.05 -0.19
CA LEU A 51 -3.76 7.49 -0.63
C LEU A 51 -3.92 6.70 -1.95
N ALA A 52 -4.92 5.83 -2.03
CA ALA A 52 -5.14 5.00 -3.21
C ALA A 52 -5.40 5.84 -4.46
N GLU A 53 -6.18 6.92 -4.34
CA GLU A 53 -6.43 7.85 -5.43
C GLU A 53 -5.15 8.58 -5.87
N ALA A 54 -4.29 9.00 -4.94
CA ALA A 54 -3.01 9.62 -5.26
C ALA A 54 -2.08 8.67 -6.02
N VAL A 55 -2.03 7.40 -5.62
CA VAL A 55 -1.28 6.36 -6.34
C VAL A 55 -1.89 6.10 -7.73
N ALA A 56 -3.21 6.01 -7.82
CA ALA A 56 -3.91 5.80 -9.09
C ALA A 56 -3.66 6.92 -10.11
N ARG A 57 -3.53 8.16 -9.63
CA ARG A 57 -3.18 9.31 -10.48
C ARG A 57 -1.69 9.39 -10.85
N GLY A 58 -0.87 8.47 -10.34
CA GLY A 58 0.57 8.47 -10.59
C GLY A 58 1.37 9.52 -9.83
N GLU A 59 0.80 10.13 -8.81
CA GLU A 59 1.49 11.10 -7.94
C GLU A 59 2.60 10.43 -7.12
N HIS A 60 2.43 9.14 -6.84
CA HIS A 60 3.39 8.29 -6.12
C HIS A 60 3.48 6.93 -6.79
N GLU A 61 4.69 6.38 -6.87
CA GLU A 61 4.92 5.04 -7.44
C GLU A 61 4.41 3.92 -6.51
N ARG A 62 4.45 4.16 -5.21
CA ARG A 62 4.13 3.17 -4.16
C ARG A 62 3.31 3.82 -3.05
N GLY A 63 2.51 3.00 -2.39
CA GLY A 63 1.74 3.43 -1.23
C GLY A 63 1.82 2.42 -0.09
N ILE A 64 1.86 2.92 1.15
CA ILE A 64 1.79 2.10 2.37
C ILE A 64 0.67 2.64 3.24
N LEU A 65 -0.23 1.77 3.65
CA LEU A 65 -1.34 2.09 4.56
C LEU A 65 -1.24 1.26 5.83
N VAL A 66 -1.48 1.89 6.96
CA VAL A 66 -1.44 1.25 8.27
C VAL A 66 -2.73 1.49 9.03
N CYS A 67 -3.31 0.42 9.56
CA CYS A 67 -4.42 0.49 10.52
C CYS A 67 -4.20 -0.57 11.60
N GLY A 68 -5.21 -0.99 12.33
CA GLY A 68 -5.07 -2.02 13.35
C GLY A 68 -4.66 -3.38 12.80
N THR A 69 -5.26 -3.82 11.69
CA THR A 69 -4.99 -5.13 11.05
C THR A 69 -4.40 -5.03 9.65
N GLY A 70 -4.54 -3.90 8.98
CA GLY A 70 -4.22 -3.72 7.57
C GLY A 70 -5.33 -4.18 6.62
N ALA A 71 -6.24 -5.04 7.07
CA ALA A 71 -7.28 -5.64 6.24
C ALA A 71 -8.25 -4.60 5.66
N GLY A 72 -8.78 -3.71 6.50
CA GLY A 72 -9.70 -2.66 6.06
C GLY A 72 -9.07 -1.69 5.08
N MET A 73 -7.81 -1.33 5.29
CA MET A 73 -7.04 -0.49 4.37
C MET A 73 -6.86 -1.16 3.01
N ALA A 74 -6.55 -2.46 2.97
CA ALA A 74 -6.41 -3.20 1.72
C ALA A 74 -7.74 -3.26 0.95
N ILE A 75 -8.84 -3.57 1.63
CA ILE A 75 -10.17 -3.59 1.02
C ILE A 75 -10.52 -2.21 0.44
N THR A 76 -10.29 -1.15 1.21
CA THR A 76 -10.56 0.23 0.77
C THR A 76 -9.74 0.60 -0.47
N ALA A 77 -8.44 0.39 -0.42
CA ALA A 77 -7.56 0.74 -1.54
C ALA A 77 -7.92 -0.03 -2.81
N ASN A 78 -8.30 -1.30 -2.69
CA ASN A 78 -8.75 -2.11 -3.83
C ASN A 78 -10.09 -1.67 -4.43
N LYS A 79 -10.84 -0.80 -3.76
CA LYS A 79 -12.04 -0.17 -4.33
C LYS A 79 -11.74 0.95 -5.31
N VAL A 80 -10.52 1.48 -5.31
CA VAL A 80 -10.10 2.53 -6.23
C VAL A 80 -9.62 1.91 -7.55
N PRO A 81 -10.14 2.36 -8.72
CA PRO A 81 -9.74 1.82 -10.01
C PRO A 81 -8.24 1.89 -10.25
N GLY A 82 -7.68 0.78 -10.74
CA GLY A 82 -6.27 0.70 -11.08
C GLY A 82 -5.32 0.45 -9.90
N VAL A 83 -5.83 0.36 -8.68
CA VAL A 83 -5.04 0.06 -7.48
C VAL A 83 -5.14 -1.42 -7.12
N ARG A 84 -3.99 -2.01 -6.86
CA ARG A 84 -3.86 -3.35 -6.30
C ARG A 84 -3.15 -3.23 -4.96
N ALA A 85 -3.85 -3.58 -3.89
CA ALA A 85 -3.37 -3.50 -2.52
C ALA A 85 -3.36 -4.87 -1.85
N VAL A 86 -2.30 -5.18 -1.12
CA VAL A 86 -2.10 -6.44 -0.43
C VAL A 86 -1.69 -6.19 1.02
N THR A 87 -2.35 -6.85 1.96
CA THR A 87 -1.88 -6.89 3.35
C THR A 87 -0.69 -7.86 3.44
N VAL A 88 0.43 -7.40 3.99
CA VAL A 88 1.65 -8.21 4.08
C VAL A 88 2.05 -8.47 5.53
N MET A 89 2.42 -9.72 5.81
CA MET A 89 2.82 -10.19 7.13
C MET A 89 4.07 -11.09 7.07
N ASP A 90 4.54 -11.43 5.87
CA ASP A 90 5.66 -12.33 5.66
C ASP A 90 6.49 -11.89 4.44
N PRO A 91 7.77 -12.31 4.38
CA PRO A 91 8.68 -11.90 3.31
C PRO A 91 8.27 -12.37 1.91
N TYR A 92 7.72 -13.59 1.80
CA TYR A 92 7.33 -14.13 0.51
C TYR A 92 6.15 -13.37 -0.09
N THR A 93 5.12 -13.07 0.71
CA THR A 93 4.00 -12.24 0.27
C THR A 93 4.44 -10.83 -0.10
N ALA A 94 5.37 -10.23 0.68
CA ALA A 94 5.89 -8.89 0.36
C ALA A 94 6.60 -8.85 -1.00
N GLU A 95 7.42 -9.85 -1.30
CA GLU A 95 8.08 -9.97 -2.61
C GLU A 95 7.04 -10.20 -3.73
N ARG A 96 6.15 -11.18 -3.54
CA ARG A 96 5.19 -11.56 -4.58
C ARG A 96 4.13 -10.50 -4.84
N ALA A 97 3.79 -9.69 -3.84
CA ALA A 97 2.83 -8.59 -4.01
C ALA A 97 3.22 -7.67 -5.17
N ILE A 98 4.47 -7.29 -5.30
CA ILE A 98 4.93 -6.47 -6.42
C ILE A 98 5.42 -7.33 -7.59
N ALA A 99 6.27 -8.31 -7.37
CA ALA A 99 6.90 -9.06 -8.44
C ALA A 99 5.89 -9.86 -9.27
N SER A 100 4.83 -10.37 -8.66
CA SER A 100 3.81 -11.21 -9.29
C SER A 100 2.49 -10.47 -9.55
N ASN A 101 2.01 -9.70 -8.57
CA ASN A 101 0.68 -9.08 -8.62
C ASN A 101 0.71 -7.61 -9.03
N ASN A 102 1.88 -7.02 -9.18
CA ASN A 102 2.06 -5.59 -9.49
C ASN A 102 1.28 -4.71 -8.52
N ALA A 103 1.32 -5.05 -7.22
CA ALA A 103 0.64 -4.30 -6.18
C ALA A 103 1.43 -3.04 -5.82
N GLN A 104 0.87 -1.89 -6.18
CA GLN A 104 1.45 -0.58 -5.89
C GLN A 104 1.26 -0.17 -4.43
N VAL A 105 0.35 -0.83 -3.72
CA VAL A 105 0.03 -0.54 -2.33
C VAL A 105 0.18 -1.80 -1.49
N ILE A 106 0.86 -1.67 -0.35
CA ILE A 106 0.83 -2.69 0.71
C ILE A 106 0.22 -2.11 1.97
N THR A 107 -0.35 -2.98 2.79
CA THR A 107 -0.93 -2.56 4.06
C THR A 107 -0.35 -3.36 5.22
N PHE A 108 -0.23 -2.70 6.38
CA PHE A 108 0.23 -3.30 7.62
C PHE A 108 -0.79 -3.12 8.73
N GLY A 109 -0.83 -4.09 9.63
CA GLY A 109 -1.54 -3.96 10.90
C GLY A 109 -0.58 -3.68 12.04
N GLN A 110 -0.74 -2.53 12.72
CA GLN A 110 0.09 -2.20 13.89
C GLN A 110 -0.07 -3.21 15.02
N LEU A 111 -1.24 -3.84 15.12
CA LEU A 111 -1.53 -4.89 16.10
C LEU A 111 -1.05 -6.27 15.66
N ILE A 112 -0.55 -6.42 14.46
CA ILE A 112 -0.19 -7.70 13.84
C ILE A 112 1.33 -7.83 13.67
N VAL A 113 1.99 -6.82 13.10
CA VAL A 113 3.44 -6.85 12.83
C VAL A 113 4.18 -5.82 13.66
N GLY A 114 5.30 -6.23 14.24
CA GLY A 114 6.20 -5.32 14.94
C GLY A 114 6.99 -4.43 13.98
N PRO A 115 7.59 -3.32 14.48
CA PRO A 115 8.31 -2.36 13.66
C PRO A 115 9.46 -2.96 12.85
N ALA A 116 10.25 -3.86 13.44
CA ALA A 116 11.38 -4.49 12.76
C ALA A 116 10.93 -5.33 11.56
N VAL A 117 9.85 -6.09 11.73
CA VAL A 117 9.28 -6.93 10.66
C VAL A 117 8.68 -6.03 9.57
N ALA A 118 7.93 -5.00 9.93
CA ALA A 118 7.34 -4.08 8.97
C ALA A 118 8.40 -3.37 8.10
N LYS A 119 9.50 -2.92 8.71
CA LYS A 119 10.65 -2.34 7.98
C LYS A 119 11.23 -3.32 6.97
N MET A 120 11.47 -4.57 7.40
CA MET A 120 12.01 -5.62 6.53
C MET A 120 11.06 -5.91 5.36
N LEU A 121 9.76 -6.03 5.61
CA LEU A 121 8.76 -6.32 4.58
C LEU A 121 8.64 -5.17 3.58
N ALA A 122 8.65 -3.93 4.05
CA ALA A 122 8.65 -2.75 3.19
C ALA A 122 9.90 -2.70 2.30
N ASP A 123 11.08 -2.97 2.86
CA ASP A 123 12.34 -3.01 2.11
C ASP A 123 12.32 -4.10 1.02
N ILE A 124 11.81 -5.30 1.33
CA ILE A 124 11.67 -6.39 0.35
C ILE A 124 10.74 -5.96 -0.79
N TRP A 125 9.57 -5.42 -0.48
CA TRP A 125 8.62 -4.97 -1.49
C TRP A 125 9.18 -3.84 -2.36
N LEU A 126 9.88 -2.87 -1.77
CA LEU A 126 10.45 -1.73 -2.48
C LEU A 126 11.67 -2.08 -3.34
N SER A 127 12.41 -3.14 -2.98
CA SER A 127 13.56 -3.60 -3.75
C SER A 127 13.19 -4.46 -4.96
N ASN A 128 11.93 -4.80 -5.13
CA ASN A 128 11.42 -5.60 -6.22
C ASN A 128 10.54 -4.77 -7.18
N GLU A 129 10.45 -5.23 -8.43
CA GLU A 129 9.61 -4.67 -9.48
C GLU A 129 8.72 -5.75 -10.08
N PHE A 130 7.67 -5.33 -10.77
CA PHE A 130 6.81 -6.28 -11.49
C PHE A 130 7.60 -6.99 -12.58
N GLN A 131 7.63 -8.32 -12.51
CA GLN A 131 8.43 -9.13 -13.41
C GLN A 131 7.76 -9.39 -14.78
N GLY A 132 6.45 -9.15 -14.89
CA GLY A 132 5.71 -9.48 -16.11
C GLY A 132 5.64 -10.99 -16.34
N GLY A 133 6.08 -11.45 -17.52
CA GLY A 133 6.12 -12.86 -17.87
C GLY A 133 4.79 -13.57 -17.70
N HIS A 134 4.78 -14.71 -17.02
CA HIS A 134 3.56 -15.49 -16.73
C HIS A 134 2.54 -14.77 -15.84
N SER A 135 2.95 -13.74 -15.13
CA SER A 135 2.06 -12.93 -14.26
C SER A 135 1.32 -11.83 -15.02
N ALA A 136 1.88 -11.32 -16.11
CA ALA A 136 1.29 -10.21 -16.88
C ALA A 136 -0.15 -10.48 -17.35
N PRO A 137 -0.50 -11.65 -17.93
CA PRO A 137 -1.89 -11.93 -18.33
C PRO A 137 -2.85 -11.99 -17.15
N LYS A 138 -2.37 -12.42 -15.98
CA LYS A 138 -3.19 -12.51 -14.75
C LYS A 138 -3.52 -11.12 -14.22
N VAL A 139 -2.54 -10.24 -14.15
CA VAL A 139 -2.73 -8.83 -13.76
C VAL A 139 -3.68 -8.14 -14.75
N ALA A 140 -3.49 -8.35 -16.05
CA ALA A 140 -4.39 -7.80 -17.09
C ALA A 140 -5.84 -8.25 -16.89
N LYS A 141 -6.09 -9.50 -16.46
CA LYS A 141 -7.44 -9.99 -16.14
C LYS A 141 -8.04 -9.30 -14.91
N MET A 142 -7.24 -9.02 -13.88
CA MET A 142 -7.71 -8.24 -12.72
C MET A 142 -8.12 -6.82 -13.14
N GLU A 143 -7.32 -6.17 -13.96
CA GLU A 143 -7.64 -4.84 -14.50
C GLU A 143 -8.88 -4.86 -15.41
N ALA A 144 -9.08 -5.93 -16.17
CA ALA A 144 -10.29 -6.10 -16.97
C ALA A 144 -11.57 -6.23 -16.11
N LEU A 145 -11.47 -6.86 -14.93
CA LEU A 145 -12.57 -6.92 -13.97
C LEU A 145 -12.91 -5.52 -13.44
N ASP A 146 -11.90 -4.72 -13.12
CA ASP A 146 -12.12 -3.32 -12.73
C ASP A 146 -12.93 -2.58 -13.79
N ARG A 147 -12.49 -2.63 -15.05
CA ARG A 147 -13.20 -1.96 -16.16
C ARG A 147 -14.62 -2.48 -16.36
N LYS A 148 -14.80 -3.81 -16.25
CA LYS A 148 -16.10 -4.45 -16.45
C LYS A 148 -17.16 -3.95 -15.47
N TYR A 149 -16.81 -3.93 -14.18
CA TYR A 149 -17.80 -3.63 -13.15
C TYR A 149 -17.97 -2.15 -12.85
N ARG A 150 -17.09 -1.28 -13.34
CA ARG A 150 -17.19 0.17 -13.12
C ARG A 150 -17.88 0.93 -14.25
N LYS A 151 -18.01 0.34 -15.44
CA LYS A 151 -18.77 0.93 -16.55
C LYS A 151 -20.29 0.89 -16.33
N ALA A 152 -20.76 0.18 -15.32
CA ALA A 152 -22.21 0.03 -15.06
C ALA A 152 -22.79 1.14 -14.17
N THR A 153 -22.06 2.21 -13.90
CA THR A 153 -22.47 3.32 -13.01
C THR A 153 -22.55 4.69 -13.69
N GLU A 154 -22.50 4.73 -15.03
CA GLU A 154 -22.82 5.94 -15.82
C GLU A 154 -24.29 5.96 -16.25
#